data_8f32e387c2154bdda5e2d0675e4ed196
#
_entry.id   8f32e387c2154bdda5e2d0675e4ed196
#
_cell.length_a   1.000
_cell.length_b   1.000
_cell.length_c   1.000
_cell.angle_alpha   90.00
_cell.angle_beta   90.00
_cell.angle_gamma   90.00
#
_symmetry.space_group_name_H-M   'P 1'
#
loop_
_entity.id
_entity.type
_entity.pdbx_description
1 polymer ?
#
loop_
_entity_poly.entity_id
_entity_poly.type
_entity_poly.pdbx_seq_one_letter_code
_entity_poly.pdbx_strand_id
1 'polypeptide(L)'
;LRALSAQYNGRVRVRRCSRAHIAEELPKMDIVLNCVKWQKENKEFLITRNMLSLMEKGSVIVDISNDEPGAIETSRATTHEDPRYIVDGIVHYCVANIPGAVAHSASVAYAAQMLPLILHLLNDGEEETCIRDGYYRRALTIYRGLLTHEETSAVQGKPWVRPEEALGISGFRLDPAPLASDTHSTHFYSWAEDGGAKTEHSS
;
A
#
# COMPACT_ATOMS: atom_id res chain seq x y z
N LEU A 1 -4.55 14.98 7.39
CA LEU A 1 -5.43 15.60 6.41
C LEU A 1 -5.29 17.13 6.38
N ARG A 2 -5.43 17.84 7.53
CA ARG A 2 -5.31 19.30 7.61
C ARG A 2 -3.94 19.81 7.14
N ALA A 3 -2.86 19.11 7.46
CA ALA A 3 -1.50 19.48 7.06
C ALA A 3 -1.31 19.53 5.54
N LEU A 4 -1.81 18.53 4.81
CA LEU A 4 -1.75 18.51 3.34
C LEU A 4 -2.52 19.66 2.71
N SER A 5 -3.74 19.92 3.18
CA SER A 5 -4.54 21.04 2.67
C SER A 5 -3.86 22.39 2.91
N ALA A 6 -3.23 22.58 4.08
CA ALA A 6 -2.47 23.78 4.41
C ALA A 6 -1.21 23.93 3.53
N GLN A 7 -0.45 22.84 3.34
CA GLN A 7 0.77 22.83 2.54
C GLN A 7 0.51 23.28 1.08
N TYR A 8 -0.64 22.94 0.54
CA TYR A 8 -1.00 23.27 -0.85
C TYR A 8 -1.96 24.45 -0.98
N ASN A 9 -2.10 25.27 0.07
CA ASN A 9 -2.92 26.50 0.06
C ASN A 9 -4.37 26.25 -0.44
N GLY A 10 -4.99 25.16 0.00
CA GLY A 10 -6.36 24.81 -0.38
C GLY A 10 -6.56 24.28 -1.80
N ARG A 11 -5.51 24.20 -2.61
CA ARG A 11 -5.59 23.60 -3.96
C ARG A 11 -5.82 22.10 -3.92
N VAL A 12 -5.49 21.46 -2.82
CA VAL A 12 -5.71 20.03 -2.57
C VAL A 12 -6.87 19.89 -1.61
N ARG A 13 -7.94 19.23 -2.04
CA ARG A 13 -9.02 18.80 -1.17
C ARG A 13 -8.71 17.43 -0.60
N VAL A 14 -8.88 17.29 0.69
CA VAL A 14 -8.61 16.04 1.40
C VAL A 14 -9.89 15.54 2.03
N ARG A 15 -10.25 14.29 1.76
CA ARG A 15 -11.41 13.62 2.34
C ARG A 15 -11.02 12.30 2.99
N ARG A 16 -11.77 11.87 3.97
CA ARG A 16 -11.69 10.50 4.48
C ARG A 16 -12.17 9.57 3.37
N CYS A 17 -11.40 8.52 3.10
CA CYS A 17 -11.75 7.54 2.09
C CYS A 17 -12.98 6.73 2.54
N SER A 18 -13.99 6.67 1.67
CA SER A 18 -15.12 5.76 1.74
C SER A 18 -15.71 5.62 0.34
N ARG A 19 -16.42 4.54 0.05
CA ARG A 19 -17.10 4.37 -1.25
C ARG A 19 -18.05 5.51 -1.56
N ALA A 20 -18.80 5.97 -0.56
CA ALA A 20 -19.73 7.09 -0.73
C ALA A 20 -18.99 8.36 -1.20
N HIS A 21 -17.90 8.73 -0.53
CA HIS A 21 -17.12 9.90 -0.93
C HIS A 21 -16.44 9.73 -2.29
N ILE A 22 -16.00 8.52 -2.63
CA ILE A 22 -15.46 8.23 -3.96
C ILE A 22 -16.56 8.42 -5.02
N ALA A 23 -17.75 7.86 -4.80
CA ALA A 23 -18.88 8.00 -5.73
C ALA A 23 -19.30 9.46 -5.92
N GLU A 24 -19.24 10.29 -4.89
CA GLU A 24 -19.52 11.74 -4.99
C GLU A 24 -18.48 12.51 -5.81
N GLU A 25 -17.22 12.06 -5.80
CA GLU A 25 -16.14 12.76 -6.50
C GLU A 25 -15.95 12.27 -7.94
N LEU A 26 -16.18 10.99 -8.24
CA LEU A 26 -15.95 10.40 -9.56
C LEU A 26 -16.55 11.19 -10.73
N PRO A 27 -17.77 11.78 -10.64
CA PRO A 27 -18.35 12.59 -11.72
C PRO A 27 -17.57 13.86 -12.08
N LYS A 28 -16.64 14.26 -11.22
CA LYS A 28 -15.87 15.50 -11.36
C LYS A 28 -14.41 15.24 -11.76
N MET A 29 -14.04 13.98 -11.94
CA MET A 29 -12.65 13.58 -12.13
C MET A 29 -12.38 13.18 -13.57
N ASP A 30 -11.42 13.84 -14.20
CA ASP A 30 -10.88 13.43 -15.49
C ASP A 30 -9.88 12.28 -15.36
N ILE A 31 -9.14 12.25 -14.23
CA ILE A 31 -8.12 11.24 -13.94
C ILE A 31 -8.26 10.76 -12.50
N VAL A 32 -8.27 9.45 -12.32
CA VAL A 32 -8.21 8.79 -11.04
C VAL A 32 -6.88 8.05 -10.92
N LEU A 33 -6.10 8.36 -9.88
CA LEU A 33 -4.85 7.63 -9.56
C LEU A 33 -5.09 6.72 -8.37
N ASN A 34 -5.02 5.41 -8.57
CA ASN A 34 -5.06 4.43 -7.48
C ASN A 34 -3.65 4.14 -6.99
N CYS A 35 -3.37 4.51 -5.73
CA CYS A 35 -2.12 4.23 -5.03
C CYS A 35 -2.38 3.49 -3.71
N VAL A 36 -3.54 2.85 -3.57
CA VAL A 36 -3.94 2.16 -2.34
C VAL A 36 -3.36 0.76 -2.36
N LYS A 37 -2.59 0.40 -1.33
CA LYS A 37 -2.25 -1.01 -1.08
C LYS A 37 -3.53 -1.74 -0.66
N TRP A 38 -4.03 -2.62 -1.51
CA TRP A 38 -5.22 -3.41 -1.24
C TRP A 38 -4.86 -4.74 -0.59
N GLN A 39 -5.60 -5.13 0.43
CA GLN A 39 -5.38 -6.43 1.09
C GLN A 39 -5.96 -7.54 0.22
N LYS A 40 -5.19 -8.58 -0.03
CA LYS A 40 -5.59 -9.70 -0.90
C LYS A 40 -6.79 -10.48 -0.39
N GLU A 41 -7.01 -10.45 0.93
CA GLU A 41 -8.14 -11.08 1.60
C GLU A 41 -9.44 -10.28 1.43
N ASN A 42 -9.33 -9.00 1.08
CA ASN A 42 -10.47 -8.13 0.90
C ASN A 42 -11.12 -8.39 -0.46
N LYS A 43 -12.34 -8.94 -0.42
CA LYS A 43 -13.14 -9.25 -1.61
C LYS A 43 -13.97 -8.05 -2.10
N GLU A 44 -13.92 -6.93 -1.40
CA GLU A 44 -14.64 -5.74 -1.78
C GLU A 44 -13.78 -4.82 -2.64
N PHE A 45 -14.41 -3.99 -3.46
CA PHE A 45 -13.72 -2.98 -4.28
C PHE A 45 -14.04 -1.57 -3.79
N LEU A 46 -13.09 -0.66 -3.87
CA LEU A 46 -13.32 0.77 -3.65
C LEU A 46 -14.06 1.40 -4.84
N ILE A 47 -13.69 0.99 -6.05
CA ILE A 47 -14.35 1.40 -7.28
C ILE A 47 -14.88 0.14 -7.97
N THR A 48 -16.20 0.00 -8.00
CA THR A 48 -16.85 -1.09 -8.69
C THR A 48 -17.07 -0.76 -10.17
N ARG A 49 -17.31 -1.76 -10.99
CA ARG A 49 -17.65 -1.56 -12.41
C ARG A 49 -18.84 -0.62 -12.61
N ASN A 50 -19.87 -0.78 -11.77
CA ASN A 50 -21.04 0.09 -11.84
C ASN A 50 -20.73 1.57 -11.59
N MET A 51 -19.72 1.87 -10.78
CA MET A 51 -19.29 3.23 -10.49
C MET A 51 -18.60 3.91 -11.69
N LEU A 52 -18.13 3.15 -12.69
CA LEU A 52 -17.55 3.74 -13.90
C LEU A 52 -18.57 4.59 -14.67
N SER A 53 -19.85 4.25 -14.58
CA SER A 53 -20.92 5.05 -15.19
C SER A 53 -21.08 6.46 -14.62
N LEU A 54 -20.47 6.73 -13.46
CA LEU A 54 -20.44 8.06 -12.84
C LEU A 54 -19.37 8.97 -13.46
N MET A 55 -18.38 8.39 -14.12
CA MET A 55 -17.29 9.13 -14.76
C MET A 55 -17.68 9.56 -16.18
N GLU A 56 -17.10 10.66 -16.65
CA GLU A 56 -17.24 11.06 -18.04
C GLU A 56 -16.48 10.09 -18.94
N LYS A 57 -17.10 9.72 -20.09
CA LYS A 57 -16.43 8.86 -21.07
C LYS A 57 -15.15 9.51 -21.59
N GLY A 58 -14.09 8.73 -21.63
CA GLY A 58 -12.75 9.22 -21.97
C GLY A 58 -11.89 9.58 -20.74
N SER A 59 -12.49 9.63 -19.54
CA SER A 59 -11.72 9.75 -18.30
C SER A 59 -10.78 8.57 -18.14
N VAL A 60 -9.72 8.77 -17.35
CA VAL A 60 -8.61 7.81 -17.21
C VAL A 60 -8.50 7.31 -15.77
N ILE A 61 -8.38 6.01 -15.61
CA ILE A 61 -7.96 5.37 -14.37
C ILE A 61 -6.52 4.88 -14.53
N VAL A 62 -5.63 5.37 -13.69
CA VAL A 62 -4.25 4.90 -13.57
C VAL A 62 -4.14 4.08 -12.29
N ASP A 63 -3.96 2.78 -12.41
CA ASP A 63 -3.78 1.89 -11.27
C ASP A 63 -2.30 1.61 -11.05
N ILE A 64 -1.70 2.35 -10.11
CA ILE A 64 -0.28 2.23 -9.78
C ILE A 64 -0.04 1.02 -8.87
N SER A 65 -1.00 0.69 -8.03
CA SER A 65 -0.90 -0.46 -7.11
C SER A 65 -1.01 -1.79 -7.84
N ASN A 66 -1.90 -1.85 -8.83
CA ASN A 66 -2.08 -2.99 -9.75
C ASN A 66 -2.07 -4.36 -9.07
N ASP A 67 -2.69 -4.44 -7.88
CA ASP A 67 -2.86 -5.69 -7.14
C ASP A 67 -3.97 -6.55 -7.77
N GLU A 68 -3.88 -7.88 -7.64
CA GLU A 68 -4.94 -8.82 -8.04
C GLU A 68 -5.28 -9.77 -6.87
N PRO A 69 -6.48 -9.70 -6.29
CA PRO A 69 -7.52 -8.68 -6.50
C PRO A 69 -7.09 -7.31 -5.96
N GLY A 70 -7.44 -6.24 -6.69
CA GLY A 70 -7.09 -4.86 -6.36
C GLY A 70 -8.27 -4.05 -5.82
N ALA A 71 -8.02 -2.77 -5.58
CA ALA A 71 -9.05 -1.84 -5.11
C ALA A 71 -10.10 -1.47 -6.18
N ILE A 72 -9.80 -1.71 -7.46
CA ILE A 72 -10.64 -1.38 -8.61
C ILE A 72 -11.07 -2.67 -9.30
N GLU A 73 -12.38 -2.93 -9.35
CA GLU A 73 -12.95 -4.18 -9.88
C GLU A 73 -12.56 -4.46 -11.33
N THR A 74 -12.38 -3.43 -12.13
CA THR A 74 -12.08 -3.53 -13.56
C THR A 74 -10.59 -3.46 -13.87
N SER A 75 -9.73 -3.32 -12.85
CA SER A 75 -8.28 -3.29 -13.01
C SER A 75 -7.75 -4.68 -13.36
N ARG A 76 -6.83 -4.73 -14.32
CA ARG A 76 -6.01 -5.88 -14.67
C ARG A 76 -4.63 -5.43 -15.11
N ALA A 77 -3.62 -6.20 -14.78
CA ALA A 77 -2.25 -5.91 -15.17
C ALA A 77 -2.08 -5.77 -16.69
N THR A 78 -1.30 -4.77 -17.09
CA THR A 78 -0.89 -4.53 -18.48
C THR A 78 0.63 -4.42 -18.60
N THR A 79 1.13 -4.41 -19.83
CA THR A 79 2.57 -4.27 -20.12
C THR A 79 2.86 -2.94 -20.79
N HIS A 80 4.14 -2.59 -20.96
CA HIS A 80 4.53 -1.39 -21.71
C HIS A 80 4.23 -1.47 -23.22
N GLU A 81 4.12 -2.68 -23.78
CA GLU A 81 3.76 -2.91 -25.18
C GLU A 81 2.25 -2.69 -25.42
N ASP A 82 1.41 -3.09 -24.48
CA ASP A 82 -0.05 -2.87 -24.51
C ASP A 82 -0.51 -2.24 -23.20
N PRO A 83 -0.25 -0.93 -23.00
CA PRO A 83 -0.33 -0.31 -21.69
C PRO A 83 -1.75 0.06 -21.24
N ARG A 84 -2.73 0.01 -22.13
CA ARG A 84 -4.08 0.53 -21.86
C ARG A 84 -5.18 -0.35 -22.44
N TYR A 85 -6.35 -0.26 -21.84
CA TYR A 85 -7.59 -0.84 -22.36
C TYR A 85 -8.77 0.05 -21.97
N ILE A 86 -9.93 -0.21 -22.53
CA ILE A 86 -11.15 0.57 -22.26
C ILE A 86 -12.22 -0.36 -21.70
N VAL A 87 -12.85 0.06 -20.57
CA VAL A 87 -14.01 -0.57 -19.99
C VAL A 87 -15.10 0.46 -19.81
N ASP A 88 -16.27 0.21 -20.39
CA ASP A 88 -17.46 1.05 -20.28
C ASP A 88 -17.21 2.53 -20.68
N GLY A 89 -16.22 2.76 -21.57
CA GLY A 89 -15.82 4.09 -22.05
C GLY A 89 -14.74 4.76 -21.22
N ILE A 90 -14.27 4.14 -20.13
CA ILE A 90 -13.18 4.64 -19.27
C ILE A 90 -11.87 3.97 -19.65
N VAL A 91 -10.84 4.78 -19.85
CA VAL A 91 -9.48 4.30 -20.18
C VAL A 91 -8.80 3.81 -18.91
N HIS A 92 -8.25 2.60 -18.96
CA HIS A 92 -7.45 2.03 -17.88
C HIS A 92 -5.99 1.95 -18.30
N TYR A 93 -5.10 2.43 -17.44
CA TYR A 93 -3.66 2.31 -17.55
C TYR A 93 -3.15 1.60 -16.29
N CYS A 94 -2.77 0.34 -16.43
CA CYS A 94 -2.47 -0.56 -15.29
C CYS A 94 -1.14 -1.30 -15.51
N VAL A 95 -0.11 -0.61 -15.99
CA VAL A 95 1.19 -1.22 -16.26
C VAL A 95 1.84 -1.67 -14.97
N ALA A 96 2.16 -2.96 -14.88
CA ALA A 96 2.70 -3.58 -13.66
C ALA A 96 4.07 -3.02 -13.22
N ASN A 97 4.82 -2.42 -14.14
CA ASN A 97 6.14 -1.83 -13.86
C ASN A 97 6.25 -0.43 -14.46
N ILE A 98 5.44 0.51 -13.99
CA ILE A 98 5.51 1.91 -14.43
C ILE A 98 6.94 2.49 -14.33
N PRO A 99 7.72 2.25 -13.24
CA PRO A 99 9.10 2.72 -13.15
C PRO A 99 10.01 2.24 -14.28
N GLY A 100 9.70 1.12 -14.91
CA GLY A 100 10.44 0.60 -16.06
C GLY A 100 10.48 1.54 -17.28
N ALA A 101 9.47 2.42 -17.41
CA ALA A 101 9.47 3.44 -18.48
C ALA A 101 10.52 4.54 -18.27
N VAL A 102 10.99 4.73 -17.03
CA VAL A 102 12.01 5.71 -16.63
C VAL A 102 13.11 5.05 -15.78
N ALA A 103 13.57 3.89 -16.22
CA ALA A 103 14.39 2.95 -15.45
C ALA A 103 15.63 3.60 -14.81
N HIS A 104 16.35 4.45 -15.53
CA HIS A 104 17.52 5.13 -14.97
C HIS A 104 17.16 6.03 -13.78
N SER A 105 16.18 6.92 -13.96
CA SER A 105 15.76 7.84 -12.89
C SER A 105 15.16 7.10 -11.70
N ALA A 106 14.36 6.07 -11.95
CA ALA A 106 13.79 5.21 -10.92
C ALA A 106 14.86 4.48 -10.10
N SER A 107 15.87 3.92 -10.78
CA SER A 107 16.99 3.22 -10.12
C SER A 107 17.85 4.16 -9.29
N VAL A 108 18.15 5.36 -9.77
CA VAL A 108 18.91 6.37 -9.02
C VAL A 108 18.13 6.79 -7.77
N ALA A 109 16.84 7.10 -7.92
CA ALA A 109 16.01 7.50 -6.79
C ALA A 109 15.86 6.38 -5.75
N TYR A 110 15.66 5.14 -6.20
CA TYR A 110 15.59 3.97 -5.32
C TYR A 110 16.90 3.74 -4.57
N ALA A 111 18.03 3.75 -5.28
CA ALA A 111 19.35 3.56 -4.68
C ALA A 111 19.67 4.64 -3.62
N ALA A 112 19.32 5.89 -3.91
CA ALA A 112 19.51 6.99 -2.96
C ALA A 112 18.73 6.81 -1.65
N GLN A 113 17.56 6.21 -1.70
CA GLN A 113 16.75 5.90 -0.51
C GLN A 113 17.21 4.64 0.21
N MET A 114 17.64 3.62 -0.54
CA MET A 114 18.02 2.33 0.04
C MET A 114 19.42 2.33 0.63
N LEU A 115 20.36 3.07 0.04
CA LEU A 115 21.77 3.07 0.47
C LEU A 115 21.97 3.40 1.94
N PRO A 116 21.35 4.44 2.53
CA PRO A 116 21.47 4.73 3.96
C PRO A 116 21.01 3.56 4.85
N LEU A 117 19.93 2.89 4.46
CA LEU A 117 19.38 1.74 5.19
C LEU A 117 20.33 0.54 5.16
N ILE A 118 20.92 0.27 3.98
CA ILE A 118 21.90 -0.80 3.82
C ILE A 118 23.17 -0.51 4.61
N LEU A 119 23.67 0.73 4.57
CA LEU A 119 24.85 1.13 5.32
C LEU A 119 24.62 1.02 6.83
N HIS A 120 23.42 1.32 7.32
CA HIS A 120 23.08 1.13 8.72
C HIS A 120 23.15 -0.34 9.12
N LEU A 121 22.55 -1.24 8.33
CA LEU A 121 22.65 -2.69 8.56
C LEU A 121 24.09 -3.20 8.55
N LEU A 122 24.93 -2.70 7.64
CA LEU A 122 26.33 -3.12 7.55
C LEU A 122 27.20 -2.62 8.70
N ASN A 123 26.94 -1.40 9.18
CA ASN A 123 27.72 -0.82 10.26
C ASN A 123 27.39 -1.38 11.63
N ASP A 124 26.11 -1.62 11.90
CA ASP A 124 25.62 -2.03 13.22
C ASP A 124 25.40 -3.55 13.32
N GLY A 125 25.45 -4.25 12.17
CA GLY A 125 25.12 -5.67 12.06
C GLY A 125 23.62 -5.92 11.92
N GLU A 126 23.26 -6.87 11.06
CA GLU A 126 21.88 -7.14 10.70
C GLU A 126 21.02 -7.60 11.89
N GLU A 127 21.57 -8.45 12.75
CA GLU A 127 20.85 -9.00 13.91
C GLU A 127 20.60 -7.92 14.96
N GLU A 128 21.63 -7.18 15.32
CA GLU A 128 21.55 -6.11 16.32
C GLU A 128 20.61 -5.00 15.86
N THR A 129 20.67 -4.63 14.58
CA THR A 129 19.78 -3.64 14.00
C THR A 129 18.31 -4.09 14.07
N CYS A 130 18.03 -5.34 13.72
CA CYS A 130 16.67 -5.90 13.82
C CYS A 130 16.16 -6.02 15.26
N ILE A 131 17.06 -6.24 16.23
CA ILE A 131 16.69 -6.27 17.66
C ILE A 131 16.32 -4.88 18.14
N ARG A 132 17.12 -3.87 17.82
CA ARG A 132 16.96 -2.51 18.32
C ARG A 132 15.89 -1.70 17.61
N ASP A 133 15.72 -1.92 16.30
CA ASP A 133 14.86 -1.11 15.47
C ASP A 133 13.70 -1.94 14.87
N GLY A 134 12.48 -1.61 15.28
CA GLY A 134 11.25 -2.24 14.79
C GLY A 134 11.02 -2.05 13.29
N TYR A 135 11.54 -1.01 12.67
CA TYR A 135 11.46 -0.80 11.23
C TYR A 135 12.16 -1.93 10.46
N TYR A 136 13.41 -2.22 10.80
CA TYR A 136 14.19 -3.32 10.19
C TYR A 136 13.62 -4.68 10.58
N ARG A 137 13.22 -4.86 11.82
CA ARG A 137 12.61 -6.10 12.31
C ARG A 137 11.35 -6.47 11.51
N ARG A 138 10.49 -5.51 11.21
CA ARG A 138 9.29 -5.74 10.39
C ARG A 138 9.60 -6.07 8.93
N ALA A 139 10.75 -5.64 8.41
CA ALA A 139 11.21 -5.98 7.07
C ALA A 139 11.82 -7.39 6.99
N LEU A 140 12.07 -8.04 8.14
CA LEU A 140 12.68 -9.34 8.21
C LEU A 140 11.72 -10.42 7.70
N THR A 141 12.00 -10.97 6.54
CA THR A 141 11.14 -11.98 5.90
C THR A 141 11.58 -13.41 6.24
N ILE A 142 12.88 -13.65 6.32
CA ILE A 142 13.49 -14.93 6.67
C ILE A 142 14.67 -14.68 7.59
N TYR A 143 14.75 -15.45 8.69
CA TYR A 143 15.86 -15.40 9.61
C TYR A 143 16.26 -16.81 10.02
N ARG A 144 17.54 -17.18 9.80
CA ARG A 144 18.09 -18.51 10.13
C ARG A 144 17.22 -19.68 9.66
N GLY A 145 16.62 -19.55 8.46
CA GLY A 145 15.75 -20.56 7.88
C GLY A 145 14.29 -20.54 8.37
N LEU A 146 13.96 -19.67 9.30
CA LEU A 146 12.59 -19.45 9.77
C LEU A 146 11.92 -18.35 8.93
N LEU A 147 10.69 -18.59 8.47
CA LEU A 147 9.87 -17.57 7.83
C LEU A 147 9.31 -16.64 8.92
N THR A 148 9.52 -15.34 8.78
CA THR A 148 9.15 -14.34 9.80
C THR A 148 8.15 -13.31 9.31
N HIS A 149 7.63 -13.46 8.09
CA HIS A 149 6.67 -12.55 7.46
C HIS A 149 5.32 -13.24 7.24
N GLU A 150 4.29 -12.76 7.94
CA GLU A 150 2.96 -13.37 7.98
C GLU A 150 2.29 -13.42 6.61
N GLU A 151 2.33 -12.31 5.86
CA GLU A 151 1.73 -12.22 4.52
C GLU A 151 2.39 -13.22 3.54
N THR A 152 3.71 -13.36 3.61
CA THR A 152 4.44 -14.35 2.80
C THR A 152 4.06 -15.78 3.20
N SER A 153 3.85 -16.03 4.49
CA SER A 153 3.38 -17.30 5.01
C SER A 153 2.02 -17.67 4.42
N ALA A 154 1.08 -16.74 4.48
CA ALA A 154 -0.27 -16.93 3.94
C ALA A 154 -0.25 -17.25 2.44
N VAL A 155 0.56 -16.53 1.66
CA VAL A 155 0.69 -16.75 0.20
C VAL A 155 1.34 -18.09 -0.13
N GLN A 156 2.35 -18.51 0.67
CA GLN A 156 3.09 -19.75 0.40
C GLN A 156 2.50 -20.99 1.09
N GLY A 157 1.53 -20.82 1.98
CA GLY A 157 0.99 -21.92 2.79
C GLY A 157 2.02 -22.56 3.71
N LYS A 158 3.00 -21.76 4.21
CA LYS A 158 4.08 -22.24 5.07
C LYS A 158 3.92 -21.68 6.48
N PRO A 159 4.34 -22.45 7.53
CA PRO A 159 4.36 -21.91 8.88
C PRO A 159 5.35 -20.75 9.02
N TRP A 160 5.05 -19.81 9.89
CA TRP A 160 5.90 -18.68 10.23
C TRP A 160 6.00 -18.50 11.74
N VAL A 161 7.00 -17.76 12.15
CA VAL A 161 7.19 -17.33 13.54
C VAL A 161 7.33 -15.81 13.57
N ARG A 162 6.97 -15.19 14.67
CA ARG A 162 7.15 -13.74 14.81
C ARG A 162 8.62 -13.37 14.74
N PRO A 163 8.98 -12.24 14.11
CA PRO A 163 10.37 -11.77 14.08
C PRO A 163 10.98 -11.65 15.48
N GLU A 164 10.21 -11.19 16.47
CA GLU A 164 10.63 -11.06 17.86
C GLU A 164 11.00 -12.41 18.46
N GLU A 165 10.21 -13.42 18.20
CA GLU A 165 10.45 -14.78 18.67
C GLU A 165 11.68 -15.39 18.01
N ALA A 166 11.80 -15.22 16.69
CA ALA A 166 12.96 -15.69 15.93
C ALA A 166 14.28 -15.04 16.38
N LEU A 167 14.23 -13.75 16.78
CA LEU A 167 15.37 -12.99 17.30
C LEU A 167 15.61 -13.20 18.81
N GLY A 168 14.78 -13.99 19.50
CA GLY A 168 14.91 -14.22 20.93
C GLY A 168 14.61 -13.00 21.80
N ILE A 169 13.83 -12.05 21.32
CA ILE A 169 13.45 -10.86 22.06
C ILE A 169 12.34 -11.24 23.06
N SER A 170 12.65 -11.18 24.35
CA SER A 170 11.69 -11.46 25.41
C SER A 170 10.99 -10.20 25.88
N GLY A 171 9.71 -10.34 26.26
CA GLY A 171 8.94 -9.25 26.89
C GLY A 171 8.61 -8.09 25.95
N PHE A 172 8.63 -8.31 24.64
CA PHE A 172 8.22 -7.27 23.71
C PHE A 172 6.74 -6.92 23.91
N ARG A 173 6.45 -5.65 23.85
CA ARG A 173 5.07 -5.17 23.68
C ARG A 173 4.92 -4.84 22.19
N LEU A 174 3.74 -5.13 21.64
CA LEU A 174 3.39 -4.58 20.32
C LEU A 174 3.59 -3.08 20.42
N ASP A 175 4.38 -2.51 19.53
CA ASP A 175 4.60 -1.07 19.50
C ASP A 175 3.25 -0.36 19.50
N PRO A 176 2.97 0.51 20.46
CA PRO A 176 1.63 1.05 20.68
C PRO A 176 1.12 1.94 19.55
N ALA A 177 2.02 2.45 18.73
CA ALA A 177 1.68 3.14 17.49
C ALA A 177 2.84 3.00 16.50
N PRO A 178 2.56 2.66 15.25
CA PRO A 178 3.58 2.77 14.22
C PRO A 178 3.96 4.26 14.10
N LEU A 179 5.25 4.54 14.04
CA LEU A 179 5.74 5.87 13.67
C LEU A 179 5.15 6.24 12.30
N ALA A 180 5.10 7.51 11.96
CA ALA A 180 4.58 7.97 10.66
C ALA A 180 5.29 7.31 9.46
N SER A 181 6.53 6.86 9.64
CA SER A 181 7.30 6.02 8.72
C SER A 181 6.84 4.56 8.68
N ASP A 182 6.05 4.11 9.64
CA ASP A 182 5.57 2.75 9.79
C ASP A 182 4.20 2.54 9.16
N THR A 183 3.76 3.44 8.31
CA THR A 183 2.44 3.42 7.63
C THR A 183 2.22 2.21 6.73
N HIS A 184 3.16 1.28 6.69
CA HIS A 184 3.05 0.02 5.99
C HIS A 184 2.66 -1.16 6.89
N SER A 185 2.32 -0.92 8.16
CA SER A 185 1.77 -2.01 8.97
C SER A 185 0.38 -2.35 8.45
N THR A 186 0.14 -3.62 8.22
CA THR A 186 -1.11 -4.20 7.72
C THR A 186 -2.34 -3.87 8.58
N HIS A 187 -2.15 -3.36 9.78
CA HIS A 187 -3.23 -2.97 10.70
C HIS A 187 -3.90 -1.63 10.37
N PHE A 188 -3.40 -0.87 9.38
CA PHE A 188 -3.96 0.44 9.03
C PHE A 188 -5.25 0.38 8.22
N TYR A 189 -5.62 -0.77 7.68
CA TYR A 189 -6.73 -0.88 6.74
C TYR A 189 -7.80 -1.89 7.13
N SER A 190 -8.12 -1.99 8.41
CA SER A 190 -9.48 -2.42 8.72
C SER A 190 -10.39 -1.25 8.32
N TRP A 191 -10.88 -1.26 7.10
CA TRP A 191 -11.95 -0.39 6.69
C TRP A 191 -13.13 -0.72 7.57
N ALA A 192 -13.47 0.20 8.46
CA ALA A 192 -14.72 0.13 9.13
C ALA A 192 -15.80 0.08 8.04
N GLU A 193 -16.57 -0.97 8.07
CA GLU A 193 -17.81 -1.08 7.34
C GLU A 193 -18.56 0.25 7.43
N ASP A 194 -19.22 0.62 6.36
CA ASP A 194 -19.92 1.87 6.16
C ASP A 194 -20.52 2.45 7.46
N GLY A 195 -20.04 3.63 7.84
CA GLY A 195 -20.66 4.50 8.84
C GLY A 195 -20.54 4.07 10.30
N GLY A 196 -19.86 3.00 10.62
CA GLY A 196 -19.67 2.56 11.99
C GLY A 196 -18.44 3.20 12.62
N ALA A 197 -18.64 4.20 13.46
CA ALA A 197 -17.69 4.56 14.49
C ALA A 197 -17.45 3.32 15.37
N LYS A 198 -16.26 2.73 15.30
CA LYS A 198 -15.80 1.78 16.32
C LYS A 198 -14.49 2.29 16.85
N THR A 199 -14.72 2.84 17.97
CA THR A 199 -14.37 2.36 19.30
C THR A 199 -12.92 1.99 19.42
N GLU A 200 -12.22 2.94 19.98
CA GLU A 200 -11.07 2.77 20.83
C GLU A 200 -11.13 1.40 21.54
N HIS A 201 -10.20 0.55 21.26
CA HIS A 201 -9.82 -0.49 22.18
C HIS A 201 -8.81 0.12 23.15
N SER A 202 -9.38 0.71 24.22
CA SER A 202 -8.72 0.86 25.50
C SER A 202 -8.58 -0.53 26.12
N SER A 203 -7.42 -0.87 26.46
CA SER A 203 -6.82 -1.67 27.55
C SER A 203 -5.72 -2.59 27.08
#